data_cc6ff016c1d21581c4c0dfdfc4db94fa
#
_entry.id   cc6ff016c1d21581c4c0dfdfc4db94fa
#
_cell.length_a   1.000
_cell.length_b   1.000
_cell.length_c   1.000
_cell.angle_alpha   90.00
_cell.angle_beta   90.00
_cell.angle_gamma   90.00
#
_symmetry.space_group_name_H-M   'P 1'
#
loop_
_entity.id
_entity.type
_entity.pdbx_description
1 polymer ?
#
loop_
_entity_poly.entity_id
_entity_poly.type
_entity_poly.pdbx_seq_one_letter_code
_entity_poly.pdbx_strand_id
1 'polypeptide(L)'
;MKTFKYIFITGILILSMSCGDKISKQPANSKGFMIIEDELKKKFGVNAYYTDLTISYDKSMGNLIGVTVTKAPESLKMGQWNLMQGNWKQNSEIYLEVPKGNKAADFMFQLNEKINLLTLGELVEKAKKELKNQKNIENVELDVAFIKFPKNGEIFKTEYYVILEPKNGGTTFKFRYTIDKELIGMNY
;
A
#
# COMPACT_ATOMS: atom_id res chain seq x y z
N MET A 1 29.18 12.99 60.48
CA MET A 1 28.65 13.71 59.30
C MET A 1 28.51 12.73 58.16
N LYS A 2 27.29 12.31 57.80
CA LYS A 2 27.02 11.38 56.70
C LYS A 2 26.55 12.20 55.50
N THR A 3 27.37 12.25 54.43
CA THR A 3 27.04 12.89 53.16
C THR A 3 26.10 12.04 52.35
N PHE A 4 24.88 12.52 52.10
CA PHE A 4 23.84 11.90 51.27
C PHE A 4 24.16 12.26 49.81
N LYS A 5 24.53 11.26 49.02
CA LYS A 5 24.67 11.41 47.55
C LYS A 5 23.29 11.24 46.90
N TYR A 6 22.75 12.33 46.37
CA TYR A 6 21.58 12.30 45.51
C TYR A 6 21.98 11.80 44.11
N ILE A 7 21.51 10.60 43.75
CA ILE A 7 21.61 10.09 42.38
C ILE A 7 20.41 10.66 41.61
N PHE A 8 20.69 11.61 40.73
CA PHE A 8 19.70 12.14 39.78
C PHE A 8 19.53 11.13 38.65
N ILE A 9 18.47 10.31 38.69
CA ILE A 9 18.08 9.45 37.56
C ILE A 9 17.30 10.32 36.59
N THR A 10 18.00 10.79 35.57
CA THR A 10 17.40 11.47 34.41
C THR A 10 16.67 10.41 33.58
N GLY A 11 15.38 10.26 33.78
CA GLY A 11 14.55 9.43 32.94
C GLY A 11 14.48 9.99 31.51
N ILE A 12 15.16 9.33 30.59
CA ILE A 12 15.01 9.60 29.15
C ILE A 12 13.62 9.12 28.76
N LEU A 13 12.66 10.05 28.67
CA LEU A 13 11.37 9.80 28.01
C LEU A 13 11.66 9.60 26.52
N ILE A 14 11.76 8.34 26.09
CA ILE A 14 11.72 7.99 24.66
C ILE A 14 10.30 8.27 24.21
N LEU A 15 10.08 9.44 23.62
CA LEU A 15 8.89 9.75 22.84
C LEU A 15 8.91 8.80 21.63
N SER A 16 8.28 7.65 21.75
CA SER A 16 7.88 6.81 20.62
C SER A 16 6.83 7.60 19.84
N MET A 17 7.26 8.54 19.01
CA MET A 17 6.40 9.15 18.01
C MET A 17 5.87 8.01 17.13
N SER A 18 4.61 7.71 17.27
CA SER A 18 3.88 6.75 16.43
C SER A 18 4.03 7.22 14.97
N CYS A 19 4.96 6.60 14.26
CA CYS A 19 5.25 6.90 12.84
C CYS A 19 4.02 6.62 11.96
N GLY A 20 3.08 5.85 12.46
CA GLY A 20 1.91 5.40 11.73
C GLY A 20 0.83 6.46 11.51
N ASP A 21 0.68 7.44 12.39
CA ASP A 21 -0.29 8.54 12.20
C ASP A 21 0.06 9.41 10.98
N LYS A 22 1.36 9.47 10.63
CA LYS A 22 1.83 10.16 9.43
C LYS A 22 1.35 9.54 8.13
N ILE A 23 1.22 8.20 8.07
CA ILE A 23 0.90 7.44 6.85
C ILE A 23 -0.59 7.49 6.55
N SER A 24 -1.43 7.39 7.59
CA SER A 24 -2.88 7.48 7.44
C SER A 24 -3.32 8.82 6.84
N LYS A 25 -2.53 9.89 7.02
CA LYS A 25 -2.83 11.24 6.53
C LYS A 25 -2.16 11.60 5.20
N GLN A 26 -1.45 10.68 4.56
CA GLN A 26 -0.83 10.96 3.26
C GLN A 26 -1.89 11.16 2.18
N PRO A 27 -1.71 12.15 1.29
CA PRO A 27 -2.64 12.37 0.18
C PRO A 27 -2.56 11.21 -0.83
N ALA A 28 -3.69 10.89 -1.47
CA ALA A 28 -3.75 9.90 -2.53
C ALA A 28 -3.20 10.49 -3.85
N ASN A 29 -1.88 10.58 -3.92
CA ASN A 29 -1.09 11.06 -5.06
C ASN A 29 0.29 10.41 -5.06
N SER A 30 1.09 10.71 -6.06
CA SER A 30 2.45 10.17 -6.24
C SER A 30 3.34 10.36 -5.01
N LYS A 31 3.36 11.57 -4.43
CA LYS A 31 4.19 11.91 -3.26
C LYS A 31 3.75 11.16 -2.01
N GLY A 32 2.44 11.10 -1.74
CA GLY A 32 1.90 10.41 -0.57
C GLY A 32 2.13 8.90 -0.65
N PHE A 33 1.98 8.33 -1.84
CA PHE A 33 2.17 6.90 -2.04
C PHE A 33 3.64 6.48 -1.97
N MET A 34 4.57 7.34 -2.38
CA MET A 34 6.00 7.13 -2.15
C MET A 34 6.33 7.03 -0.65
N ILE A 35 5.74 7.90 0.19
CA ILE A 35 5.92 7.85 1.65
C ILE A 35 5.34 6.55 2.23
N ILE A 36 4.20 6.08 1.70
CA ILE A 36 3.63 4.79 2.09
C ILE A 36 4.58 3.63 1.72
N GLU A 37 5.18 3.66 0.53
CA GLU A 37 6.15 2.65 0.10
C GLU A 37 7.37 2.60 1.02
N ASP A 38 7.92 3.75 1.39
CA ASP A 38 9.06 3.83 2.32
C ASP A 38 8.73 3.18 3.67
N GLU A 39 7.52 3.38 4.17
CA GLU A 39 7.10 2.74 5.42
C GLU A 39 6.90 1.23 5.27
N LEU A 40 6.35 0.76 4.15
CA LEU A 40 6.25 -0.66 3.84
C LEU A 40 7.63 -1.32 3.81
N LYS A 41 8.60 -0.69 3.14
CA LYS A 41 9.98 -1.16 3.08
C LYS A 41 10.66 -1.16 4.45
N LYS A 42 10.39 -0.15 5.27
CA LYS A 42 10.89 -0.08 6.65
C LYS A 42 10.27 -1.18 7.53
N LYS A 43 8.98 -1.42 7.43
CA LYS A 43 8.25 -2.42 8.23
C LYS A 43 8.58 -3.84 7.82
N PHE A 44 8.50 -4.15 6.53
CA PHE A 44 8.58 -5.51 6.01
C PHE A 44 9.93 -5.84 5.36
N GLY A 45 10.79 -4.85 5.11
CA GLY A 45 12.08 -4.99 4.46
C GLY A 45 12.03 -4.58 2.98
N VAL A 46 13.17 -4.08 2.49
CA VAL A 46 13.31 -3.60 1.10
C VAL A 46 13.11 -4.71 0.04
N ASN A 47 13.37 -5.96 0.42
CA ASN A 47 13.25 -7.14 -0.45
C ASN A 47 12.03 -8.00 -0.09
N ALA A 48 11.02 -7.43 0.59
CA ALA A 48 9.81 -8.16 0.92
C ALA A 48 9.02 -8.54 -0.35
N TYR A 49 8.40 -9.71 -0.32
CA TYR A 49 7.57 -10.26 -1.39
C TYR A 49 6.10 -10.13 -1.04
N TYR A 50 5.30 -9.66 -1.98
CA TYR A 50 3.88 -9.39 -1.81
C TYR A 50 3.06 -10.22 -2.79
N THR A 51 1.90 -10.71 -2.36
CA THR A 51 0.86 -11.23 -3.26
C THR A 51 -0.32 -10.29 -3.37
N ASP A 52 -0.48 -9.40 -2.38
CA ASP A 52 -1.53 -8.39 -2.34
C ASP A 52 -1.01 -7.11 -1.69
N LEU A 53 -1.39 -5.98 -2.27
CA LEU A 53 -1.14 -4.65 -1.74
C LEU A 53 -2.29 -3.73 -2.18
N THR A 54 -3.03 -3.27 -1.19
CA THR A 54 -4.22 -2.43 -1.37
C THR A 54 -4.11 -1.19 -0.49
N ILE A 55 -4.44 -0.03 -1.04
CA ILE A 55 -4.58 1.24 -0.33
C ILE A 55 -6.00 1.73 -0.54
N SER A 56 -6.76 1.87 0.52
CA SER A 56 -8.08 2.51 0.49
C SER A 56 -8.07 3.77 1.35
N TYR A 57 -9.05 4.63 1.12
CA TYR A 57 -9.17 5.88 1.86
C TYR A 57 -10.53 5.96 2.55
N ASP A 58 -10.52 6.29 3.82
CA ASP A 58 -11.70 6.56 4.62
C ASP A 58 -11.63 7.97 5.19
N LYS A 59 -12.73 8.73 5.11
CA LYS A 59 -12.77 10.14 5.56
C LYS A 59 -12.44 10.35 7.03
N SER A 60 -12.76 9.36 7.87
CA SER A 60 -12.56 9.42 9.33
C SER A 60 -11.22 8.84 9.76
N MET A 61 -10.73 7.82 9.06
CA MET A 61 -9.53 7.06 9.42
C MET A 61 -8.30 7.39 8.55
N GLY A 62 -8.51 8.05 7.40
CA GLY A 62 -7.46 8.29 6.40
C GLY A 62 -7.14 7.03 5.59
N ASN A 63 -5.87 6.87 5.19
CA ASN A 63 -5.45 5.69 4.44
C ASN A 63 -5.49 4.43 5.30
N LEU A 64 -6.12 3.41 4.75
CA LEU A 64 -6.12 2.03 5.24
C LEU A 64 -5.27 1.21 4.26
N ILE A 65 -4.30 0.46 4.76
CA ILE A 65 -3.40 -0.31 3.90
C ILE A 65 -3.50 -1.78 4.27
N GLY A 66 -3.82 -2.62 3.28
CA GLY A 66 -3.81 -4.06 3.39
C GLY A 66 -2.65 -4.65 2.60
N VAL A 67 -1.92 -5.59 3.20
CA VAL A 67 -0.86 -6.33 2.49
C VAL A 67 -0.86 -7.79 2.89
N THR A 68 -0.53 -8.64 1.91
CA THR A 68 -0.14 -10.03 2.14
C THR A 68 1.33 -10.16 1.76
N VAL A 69 2.20 -10.41 2.74
CA VAL A 69 3.64 -10.19 2.61
C VAL A 69 4.46 -11.27 3.32
N THR A 70 5.63 -11.58 2.75
CA THR A 70 6.65 -12.43 3.37
C THR A 70 8.07 -11.92 3.11
N LYS A 71 9.02 -12.31 3.97
CA LYS A 71 10.48 -12.12 3.73
C LYS A 71 11.14 -13.41 3.24
N ALA A 72 10.45 -14.54 3.33
CA ALA A 72 10.95 -15.87 3.03
C ALA A 72 9.94 -16.61 2.13
N PRO A 73 9.90 -16.30 0.81
CA PRO A 73 8.92 -16.88 -0.10
C PRO A 73 8.97 -18.41 -0.15
N GLU A 74 10.14 -19.00 0.05
CA GLU A 74 10.35 -20.46 0.09
C GLU A 74 9.64 -21.15 1.27
N SER A 75 9.29 -20.41 2.31
CA SER A 75 8.51 -20.94 3.45
C SER A 75 7.04 -21.18 3.10
N LEU A 76 6.57 -20.64 1.98
CA LEU A 76 5.16 -20.59 1.57
C LEU A 76 4.22 -19.90 2.56
N LYS A 77 4.76 -19.31 3.63
CA LYS A 77 4.00 -18.59 4.66
C LYS A 77 3.97 -17.11 4.37
N MET A 78 2.79 -16.53 4.45
CA MET A 78 2.58 -15.10 4.27
C MET A 78 1.75 -14.51 5.40
N GLY A 79 2.18 -13.38 5.93
CA GLY A 79 1.41 -12.62 6.89
C GLY A 79 0.42 -11.69 6.19
N GLN A 80 -0.84 -11.71 6.62
CA GLN A 80 -1.83 -10.71 6.22
C GLN A 80 -1.86 -9.59 7.26
N TRP A 81 -1.53 -8.38 6.82
CA TRP A 81 -1.39 -7.22 7.69
C TRP A 81 -2.28 -6.07 7.24
N ASN A 82 -2.82 -5.34 8.21
CA ASN A 82 -3.53 -4.09 7.96
C ASN A 82 -2.89 -2.94 8.75
N LEU A 83 -2.79 -1.78 8.11
CA LEU A 83 -2.57 -0.50 8.77
C LEU A 83 -3.91 0.21 8.90
N MET A 84 -4.29 0.56 10.12
CA MET A 84 -5.45 1.38 10.44
C MET A 84 -5.05 2.40 11.51
N GLN A 85 -5.41 3.67 11.31
CA GLN A 85 -5.10 4.76 12.26
C GLN A 85 -3.63 4.74 12.71
N GLY A 86 -2.73 4.48 11.76
CA GLY A 86 -1.30 4.44 12.02
C GLY A 86 -0.76 3.20 12.71
N ASN A 87 -1.57 2.21 12.99
CA ASN A 87 -1.17 0.99 13.69
C ASN A 87 -1.20 -0.23 12.76
N TRP A 88 -0.08 -0.93 12.65
CA TRP A 88 0.01 -2.20 11.95
C TRP A 88 -0.49 -3.34 12.83
N LYS A 89 -1.40 -4.15 12.29
CA LYS A 89 -1.89 -5.37 12.93
C LYS A 89 -1.77 -6.53 11.94
N GLN A 90 -1.20 -7.64 12.38
CA GLN A 90 -1.29 -8.90 11.66
C GLN A 90 -2.64 -9.56 11.99
N ASN A 91 -3.44 -9.82 10.96
CA ASN A 91 -4.75 -10.43 11.12
C ASN A 91 -4.67 -11.95 11.07
N SER A 92 -3.83 -12.48 10.17
CA SER A 92 -3.67 -13.93 9.97
C SER A 92 -2.32 -14.26 9.33
N GLU A 93 -2.00 -15.53 9.31
CA GLU A 93 -0.98 -16.14 8.49
C GLU A 93 -1.67 -17.10 7.52
N ILE A 94 -1.27 -17.07 6.26
CA ILE A 94 -1.77 -17.98 5.22
C ILE A 94 -0.63 -18.78 4.61
N TYR A 95 -0.97 -19.90 4.01
CA TYR A 95 -0.04 -20.69 3.21
C TYR A 95 -0.36 -20.52 1.74
N LEU A 96 0.67 -20.27 0.93
CA LEU A 96 0.54 -20.18 -0.51
C LEU A 96 0.67 -21.56 -1.13
N GLU A 97 -0.26 -21.92 -1.99
CA GLU A 97 -0.17 -23.12 -2.82
C GLU A 97 0.53 -22.76 -4.13
N VAL A 98 1.63 -23.43 -4.44
CA VAL A 98 2.43 -23.23 -5.64
C VAL A 98 2.45 -24.52 -6.44
N PRO A 99 2.25 -24.49 -7.77
CA PRO A 99 2.33 -25.68 -8.60
C PRO A 99 3.70 -26.37 -8.47
N LYS A 100 3.69 -27.70 -8.46
CA LYS A 100 4.91 -28.50 -8.29
C LYS A 100 5.98 -28.11 -9.31
N GLY A 101 7.19 -27.85 -8.83
CA GLY A 101 8.34 -27.48 -9.65
C GLY A 101 8.53 -25.99 -9.85
N ASN A 102 7.61 -25.13 -9.40
CA ASN A 102 7.77 -23.69 -9.45
C ASN A 102 8.31 -23.13 -8.13
N LYS A 103 8.95 -21.95 -8.20
CA LYS A 103 9.38 -21.19 -7.03
C LYS A 103 8.26 -20.27 -6.57
N ALA A 104 8.00 -20.22 -5.26
CA ALA A 104 6.96 -19.34 -4.71
C ALA A 104 7.19 -17.86 -5.07
N ALA A 105 8.44 -17.42 -5.11
CA ALA A 105 8.80 -16.06 -5.49
C ALA A 105 8.29 -15.65 -6.89
N ASP A 106 8.12 -16.59 -7.82
CA ASP A 106 7.63 -16.32 -9.18
C ASP A 106 6.15 -15.87 -9.18
N PHE A 107 5.42 -16.15 -8.11
CA PHE A 107 4.00 -15.77 -7.92
C PHE A 107 3.80 -14.55 -7.02
N MET A 108 4.88 -13.83 -6.73
CA MET A 108 4.92 -12.68 -5.86
C MET A 108 5.62 -11.51 -6.55
N PHE A 109 5.35 -10.31 -6.11
CA PHE A 109 6.08 -9.12 -6.55
C PHE A 109 6.83 -8.46 -5.41
N GLN A 110 7.84 -7.69 -5.77
CA GLN A 110 8.57 -6.82 -4.85
C GLN A 110 8.35 -5.36 -5.26
N LEU A 111 8.38 -4.46 -4.29
CA LEU A 111 8.36 -3.03 -4.57
C LEU A 111 9.75 -2.57 -5.02
N ASN A 112 9.89 -2.29 -6.30
CA ASN A 112 11.13 -1.93 -6.98
C ASN A 112 10.88 -0.91 -8.11
N GLU A 113 11.82 -0.70 -8.99
CA GLU A 113 11.71 0.25 -10.11
C GLU A 113 10.56 -0.08 -11.08
N LYS A 114 10.20 -1.38 -11.25
CA LYS A 114 9.14 -1.81 -12.16
C LYS A 114 7.75 -1.74 -11.54
N ILE A 115 7.65 -2.17 -10.28
CA ILE A 115 6.37 -2.18 -9.53
C ILE A 115 6.58 -1.34 -8.27
N ASN A 116 5.92 -0.19 -8.19
CA ASN A 116 6.08 0.73 -7.07
C ASN A 116 4.82 1.57 -6.82
N LEU A 117 4.75 2.15 -5.64
CA LEU A 117 3.61 2.96 -5.25
C LEU A 117 3.68 4.39 -5.80
N LEU A 118 4.85 4.90 -6.16
CA LEU A 118 4.96 6.17 -6.89
C LEU A 118 4.12 6.10 -8.17
N THR A 119 4.31 5.05 -8.97
CA THR A 119 3.52 4.79 -10.20
C THR A 119 2.04 4.68 -9.89
N LEU A 120 1.64 3.94 -8.85
CA LEU A 120 0.22 3.82 -8.48
C LEU A 120 -0.38 5.19 -8.10
N GLY A 121 0.37 6.03 -7.39
CA GLY A 121 -0.05 7.40 -7.06
C GLY A 121 -0.20 8.30 -8.29
N GLU A 122 0.73 8.24 -9.25
CA GLU A 122 0.64 8.93 -10.53
C GLU A 122 -0.62 8.50 -11.31
N LEU A 123 -0.97 7.22 -11.25
CA LEU A 123 -2.18 6.70 -11.91
C LEU A 123 -3.46 7.18 -11.23
N VAL A 124 -3.46 7.39 -9.90
CA VAL A 124 -4.58 8.05 -9.20
C VAL A 124 -4.77 9.48 -9.72
N GLU A 125 -3.68 10.24 -9.86
CA GLU A 125 -3.72 11.61 -10.40
C GLU A 125 -4.19 11.62 -11.86
N LYS A 126 -3.71 10.69 -12.67
CA LYS A 126 -4.12 10.50 -14.07
C LYS A 126 -5.60 10.18 -14.18
N ALA A 127 -6.11 9.24 -13.38
CA ALA A 127 -7.53 8.85 -13.37
C ALA A 127 -8.45 10.02 -13.00
N LYS A 128 -8.07 10.83 -11.99
CA LYS A 128 -8.81 12.06 -11.63
C LYS A 128 -8.87 13.04 -12.79
N LYS A 129 -7.75 13.25 -13.49
CA LYS A 129 -7.68 14.14 -14.67
C LYS A 129 -8.54 13.61 -15.83
N GLU A 130 -8.55 12.29 -16.04
CA GLU A 130 -9.37 11.67 -17.08
C GLU A 130 -10.87 11.84 -16.80
N LEU A 131 -11.33 11.65 -15.55
CA LEU A 131 -12.73 11.92 -15.17
C LEU A 131 -13.12 13.36 -15.39
N LYS A 132 -12.27 14.31 -15.01
CA LYS A 132 -12.51 15.73 -15.27
C LYS A 132 -12.67 16.02 -16.76
N ASN A 133 -11.76 15.49 -17.59
CA ASN A 133 -11.74 15.80 -19.03
C ASN A 133 -12.86 15.08 -19.80
N GLN A 134 -13.18 13.83 -19.46
CA GLN A 134 -14.12 13.01 -20.24
C GLN A 134 -15.57 13.10 -19.74
N LYS A 135 -15.76 13.32 -18.43
CA LYS A 135 -17.08 13.29 -17.77
C LYS A 135 -17.43 14.59 -17.06
N ASN A 136 -16.53 15.59 -17.06
CA ASN A 136 -16.67 16.84 -16.30
C ASN A 136 -16.94 16.63 -14.79
N ILE A 137 -16.32 15.57 -14.21
CA ILE A 137 -16.42 15.23 -12.79
C ILE A 137 -15.12 15.63 -12.10
N GLU A 138 -15.18 16.63 -11.21
CA GLU A 138 -13.99 17.21 -10.58
C GLU A 138 -13.80 16.77 -9.12
N ASN A 139 -14.89 16.65 -8.38
CA ASN A 139 -14.85 16.39 -6.94
C ASN A 139 -14.85 14.89 -6.63
N VAL A 140 -13.73 14.22 -6.96
CA VAL A 140 -13.54 12.78 -6.69
C VAL A 140 -12.39 12.55 -5.72
N GLU A 141 -12.54 11.51 -4.92
CA GLU A 141 -11.50 11.02 -4.02
C GLU A 141 -11.17 9.56 -4.32
N LEU A 142 -10.07 9.10 -3.79
CA LEU A 142 -9.69 7.69 -3.89
C LEU A 142 -10.62 6.89 -2.98
N ASP A 143 -11.24 5.85 -3.54
CA ASP A 143 -11.85 4.78 -2.77
C ASP A 143 -10.81 3.68 -2.53
N VAL A 144 -10.30 3.06 -3.60
CA VAL A 144 -9.29 1.99 -3.51
C VAL A 144 -8.28 2.09 -4.65
N ALA A 145 -7.00 1.83 -4.34
CA ALA A 145 -5.96 1.56 -5.32
C ALA A 145 -5.20 0.28 -4.96
N PHE A 146 -4.91 -0.58 -5.94
CA PHE A 146 -4.19 -1.82 -5.68
C PHE A 146 -3.40 -2.30 -6.89
N ILE A 147 -2.44 -3.18 -6.60
CA ILE A 147 -1.62 -3.87 -7.59
C ILE A 147 -2.15 -5.28 -7.75
N LYS A 148 -2.52 -5.65 -8.97
CA LYS A 148 -2.91 -7.00 -9.35
C LYS A 148 -1.76 -7.70 -10.05
N PHE A 149 -1.06 -8.56 -9.33
CA PHE A 149 -0.03 -9.39 -9.88
C PHE A 149 -0.62 -10.65 -10.55
N PRO A 150 -0.12 -11.06 -11.71
CA PRO A 150 -0.67 -12.20 -12.43
C PRO A 150 -0.36 -13.53 -11.73
N LYS A 151 -1.34 -14.43 -11.71
CA LYS A 151 -1.20 -15.75 -11.07
C LYS A 151 -0.19 -16.68 -11.73
N ASN A 152 0.28 -16.37 -12.92
CA ASN A 152 1.28 -17.14 -13.66
C ASN A 152 2.70 -16.56 -13.56
N GLY A 153 2.90 -15.50 -12.77
CA GLY A 153 4.20 -14.86 -12.55
C GLY A 153 4.71 -13.98 -13.70
N GLU A 154 3.91 -13.79 -14.75
CA GLU A 154 4.31 -12.95 -15.90
C GLU A 154 4.23 -11.46 -15.54
N ILE A 155 5.31 -10.89 -15.01
CA ILE A 155 5.37 -9.53 -14.46
C ILE A 155 4.79 -8.45 -15.40
N PHE A 156 4.95 -8.61 -16.73
CA PHE A 156 4.42 -7.66 -17.71
C PHE A 156 2.89 -7.66 -17.82
N LYS A 157 2.23 -8.68 -17.24
CA LYS A 157 0.76 -8.73 -17.09
C LYS A 157 0.27 -8.12 -15.77
N THR A 158 1.15 -7.48 -15.01
CA THR A 158 0.75 -6.75 -13.81
C THR A 158 -0.15 -5.58 -14.20
N GLU A 159 -1.24 -5.43 -13.49
CA GLU A 159 -2.18 -4.34 -13.67
C GLU A 159 -2.26 -3.48 -12.42
N TYR A 160 -2.39 -2.17 -12.60
CA TYR A 160 -2.74 -1.23 -11.56
C TYR A 160 -4.22 -0.91 -11.63
N TYR A 161 -4.88 -0.95 -10.50
CA TYR A 161 -6.28 -0.61 -10.34
C TYR A 161 -6.44 0.65 -9.52
N VAL A 162 -7.27 1.57 -10.01
CA VAL A 162 -7.65 2.79 -9.31
C VAL A 162 -9.16 2.90 -9.33
N ILE A 163 -9.77 2.99 -8.15
CA ILE A 163 -11.21 3.19 -7.99
C ILE A 163 -11.39 4.55 -7.34
N LEU A 164 -12.15 5.42 -8.01
CA LEU A 164 -12.48 6.77 -7.53
C LEU A 164 -13.97 6.85 -7.24
N GLU A 165 -14.34 7.60 -6.22
CA GLU A 165 -15.72 7.92 -5.90
C GLU A 165 -15.94 9.44 -5.84
N PRO A 166 -17.12 9.95 -6.20
CA PRO A 166 -17.49 11.34 -5.97
C PRO A 166 -17.57 11.63 -4.47
N LYS A 167 -17.07 12.78 -4.02
CA LYS A 167 -17.09 13.17 -2.60
C LYS A 167 -18.47 13.17 -1.95
N ASN A 168 -19.52 13.37 -2.75
CA ASN A 168 -20.90 13.40 -2.29
C ASN A 168 -21.62 12.05 -2.47
N GLY A 169 -20.86 10.97 -2.72
CA GLY A 169 -21.39 9.65 -3.03
C GLY A 169 -21.86 9.53 -4.47
N GLY A 170 -22.25 8.32 -4.86
CA GLY A 170 -22.73 8.02 -6.22
C GLY A 170 -21.96 6.87 -6.86
N THR A 171 -21.89 6.87 -8.18
CA THR A 171 -21.24 5.83 -8.97
C THR A 171 -19.72 5.88 -8.81
N THR A 172 -19.11 4.76 -8.50
CA THR A 172 -17.66 4.62 -8.49
C THR A 172 -17.10 4.40 -9.89
N PHE A 173 -15.89 4.88 -10.13
CA PHE A 173 -15.20 4.79 -11.42
C PHE A 173 -13.95 3.94 -11.26
N LYS A 174 -13.90 2.81 -11.95
CA LYS A 174 -12.80 1.86 -11.89
C LYS A 174 -11.93 1.98 -13.14
N PHE A 175 -10.68 2.34 -12.93
CA PHE A 175 -9.64 2.39 -13.97
C PHE A 175 -8.70 1.19 -13.84
N ARG A 176 -8.31 0.64 -14.99
CA ARG A 176 -7.26 -0.39 -15.08
C ARG A 176 -6.15 0.09 -15.99
N TYR A 177 -4.94 -0.07 -15.54
CA TYR A 177 -3.74 0.32 -16.28
C TYR A 177 -2.77 -0.85 -16.37
N THR A 178 -2.01 -0.91 -17.46
CA THR A 178 -0.86 -1.81 -17.60
C THR A 178 0.26 -1.40 -16.67
N ILE A 179 1.29 -2.26 -16.54
CA ILE A 179 2.53 -1.92 -15.83
C ILE A 179 3.22 -0.68 -16.46
N ASP A 180 3.04 -0.46 -17.77
CA ASP A 180 3.59 0.69 -18.51
C ASP A 180 2.68 1.93 -18.47
N LYS A 181 1.70 1.97 -17.56
CA LYS A 181 0.76 3.10 -17.32
C LYS A 181 -0.21 3.36 -18.46
N GLU A 182 -0.42 2.41 -19.36
CA GLU A 182 -1.43 2.53 -20.42
C GLU A 182 -2.82 2.16 -19.88
N LEU A 183 -3.84 2.93 -20.25
CA LEU A 183 -5.21 2.66 -19.85
C LEU A 183 -5.76 1.44 -20.61
N ILE A 184 -6.10 0.38 -19.86
CA ILE A 184 -6.75 -0.81 -20.40
C ILE A 184 -8.25 -0.58 -20.54
N GLY A 185 -8.86 0.11 -19.59
CA GLY A 185 -10.29 0.39 -19.60
C GLY A 185 -10.77 1.15 -18.35
N MET A 186 -11.92 1.77 -18.51
CA MET A 186 -12.67 2.45 -17.44
C MET A 186 -14.08 1.89 -17.40
N ASN A 187 -14.55 1.49 -16.21
CA ASN A 187 -15.90 1.02 -15.95
C ASN A 187 -16.55 1.87 -14.85
N TYR A 188 -17.89 1.95 -14.85
CA TYR A 188 -18.70 2.67 -13.87
C TYR A 188 -20.06 2.03 -13.71
#